data_2c189f4a97393e35c43331982b279148
#
_entry.id   2c189f4a97393e35c43331982b279148
#
_cell.length_a   1.000
_cell.length_b   1.000
_cell.length_c   1.000
_cell.angle_alpha   90.00
_cell.angle_beta   90.00
_cell.angle_gamma   90.00
#
_symmetry.space_group_name_H-M   'P 1'
#
loop_
_entity.id
_entity.type
_entity.pdbx_description
1 polymer ?
#
loop_
_entity_poly.entity_id
_entity_poly.type
_entity_poly.pdbx_seq_one_letter_code
_entity_poly.pdbx_strand_id
1 'polypeptide(L)'
;FLEVAFLLIYGELPAKDELNFFVNEIATHSLVHEDVKSILDGFPSKSHPMGVLSSLVSSLTAFYPKSLDPNRSKEQINGTSIRFIAKLPTLAAWSFKNRMRQPIVYPKKGLNYTANFLHMMFDLPTHDTDINPVVEKAIDKLLILHADHEQNCSASTVRIVGSSHASLYASVSAGIAALWGPL
;
A
#
# COMPACT_ATOMS: atom_id res chain seq x y z
N PHE A 1 -10.54 8.32 3.63
CA PHE A 1 -9.22 8.32 2.95
C PHE A 1 -9.34 8.06 1.45
N LEU A 2 -10.06 7.05 1.00
CA LEU A 2 -10.09 6.68 -0.44
C LEU A 2 -10.66 7.79 -1.34
N GLU A 3 -11.62 8.57 -0.85
CA GLU A 3 -12.15 9.74 -1.56
C GLU A 3 -11.07 10.82 -1.78
N VAL A 4 -10.22 11.04 -0.76
CA VAL A 4 -9.07 11.95 -0.87
C VAL A 4 -7.98 11.38 -1.77
N ALA A 5 -7.73 10.08 -1.72
CA ALA A 5 -6.80 9.42 -2.64
C ALA A 5 -7.27 9.58 -4.10
N PHE A 6 -8.57 9.42 -4.36
CA PHE A 6 -9.14 9.69 -5.68
C PHE A 6 -8.91 11.13 -6.11
N LEU A 7 -9.24 12.10 -5.23
CA LEU A 7 -9.02 13.52 -5.51
C LEU A 7 -7.57 13.82 -5.90
N LEU A 8 -6.60 13.28 -5.17
CA LEU A 8 -5.18 13.51 -5.44
C LEU A 8 -4.69 12.87 -6.75
N ILE A 9 -5.29 11.76 -7.17
CA ILE A 9 -4.92 11.06 -8.42
C ILE A 9 -5.59 11.70 -9.63
N TYR A 10 -6.85 12.07 -9.53
CA TYR A 10 -7.68 12.50 -10.68
C TYR A 10 -7.92 14.00 -10.74
N GLY A 11 -7.65 14.74 -9.64
CA GLY A 11 -7.76 16.20 -9.58
C GLY A 11 -9.15 16.72 -9.20
N GLU A 12 -10.13 15.84 -9.01
CA GLU A 12 -11.51 16.18 -8.63
C GLU A 12 -12.10 15.16 -7.67
N LEU A 13 -13.08 15.57 -6.90
CA LEU A 13 -13.80 14.65 -6.00
C LEU A 13 -14.65 13.68 -6.83
N PRO A 14 -14.69 12.39 -6.46
CA PRO A 14 -15.46 11.40 -7.19
C PRO A 14 -16.97 11.61 -7.05
N ALA A 15 -17.72 11.40 -8.10
CA ALA A 15 -19.14 11.14 -7.98
C ALA A 15 -19.36 9.81 -7.22
N LYS A 16 -20.57 9.61 -6.69
CA LYS A 16 -20.88 8.44 -5.85
C LYS A 16 -20.57 7.10 -6.55
N ASP A 17 -20.89 6.98 -7.83
CA ASP A 17 -20.66 5.74 -8.58
C ASP A 17 -19.17 5.53 -8.88
N GLU A 18 -18.42 6.60 -9.15
CA GLU A 18 -16.97 6.56 -9.32
C GLU A 18 -16.26 6.15 -8.04
N LEU A 19 -16.68 6.70 -6.89
CA LEU A 19 -16.16 6.31 -5.60
C LEU A 19 -16.43 4.84 -5.31
N ASN A 20 -17.64 4.37 -5.53
CA ASN A 20 -18.03 2.98 -5.34
C ASN A 20 -17.19 2.03 -6.22
N PHE A 21 -16.99 2.40 -7.48
CA PHE A 21 -16.14 1.65 -8.40
C PHE A 21 -14.67 1.61 -7.89
N PHE A 22 -14.12 2.76 -7.52
CA PHE A 22 -12.74 2.87 -7.03
C PHE A 22 -12.52 2.07 -5.75
N VAL A 23 -13.44 2.15 -4.79
CA VAL A 23 -13.40 1.37 -3.53
C VAL A 23 -13.45 -0.13 -3.82
N ASN A 24 -14.31 -0.57 -4.74
CA ASN A 24 -14.42 -1.97 -5.12
C ASN A 24 -13.16 -2.50 -5.81
N GLU A 25 -12.57 -1.71 -6.72
CA GLU A 25 -11.30 -2.05 -7.38
C GLU A 25 -10.17 -2.22 -6.35
N ILE A 26 -10.07 -1.30 -5.39
CA ILE A 26 -9.07 -1.40 -4.30
C ILE A 26 -9.31 -2.66 -3.47
N ALA A 27 -10.54 -2.93 -3.06
CA ALA A 27 -10.86 -4.12 -2.28
C ALA A 27 -10.52 -5.41 -3.04
N THR A 28 -10.83 -5.47 -4.34
CA THR A 28 -10.57 -6.64 -5.20
C THR A 28 -9.07 -6.90 -5.39
N HIS A 29 -8.25 -5.85 -5.40
CA HIS A 29 -6.81 -5.94 -5.62
C HIS A 29 -5.96 -5.97 -4.34
N SER A 30 -6.56 -6.07 -3.16
CA SER A 30 -5.87 -6.02 -1.86
C SER A 30 -4.94 -7.22 -1.60
N LEU A 31 -5.23 -8.39 -2.19
CA LEU A 31 -4.39 -9.58 -2.02
C LEU A 31 -3.06 -9.44 -2.77
N VAL A 32 -1.95 -9.83 -2.13
CA VAL A 32 -0.63 -9.92 -2.75
C VAL A 32 -0.33 -11.37 -3.16
N HIS A 33 0.64 -11.57 -4.06
CA HIS A 33 1.06 -12.90 -4.49
C HIS A 33 1.66 -13.68 -3.31
N GLU A 34 1.38 -14.99 -3.22
CA GLU A 34 1.84 -15.83 -2.10
C GLU A 34 3.38 -15.87 -2.00
N ASP A 35 4.11 -15.83 -3.11
CA ASP A 35 5.58 -15.84 -3.12
C ASP A 35 6.20 -14.61 -2.42
N VAL A 36 5.43 -13.54 -2.18
CA VAL A 36 5.88 -12.39 -1.38
C VAL A 36 6.20 -12.79 0.05
N LYS A 37 5.56 -13.84 0.58
CA LYS A 37 5.88 -14.40 1.91
C LYS A 37 7.29 -14.91 1.98
N SER A 38 7.76 -15.62 0.95
CA SER A 38 9.13 -16.13 0.90
C SER A 38 10.17 -15.01 0.94
N ILE A 39 9.86 -13.87 0.31
CA ILE A 39 10.71 -12.67 0.39
C ILE A 39 10.68 -12.10 1.80
N LEU A 40 9.49 -12.01 2.39
CA LEU A 40 9.28 -11.48 3.74
C LEU A 40 9.99 -12.35 4.80
N ASP A 41 9.91 -13.67 4.68
CA ASP A 41 10.52 -14.62 5.61
C ASP A 41 12.06 -14.54 5.62
N GLY A 42 12.66 -14.03 4.54
CA GLY A 42 14.09 -13.79 4.45
C GLY A 42 14.60 -12.63 5.32
N PHE A 43 13.71 -11.77 5.83
CA PHE A 43 14.13 -10.63 6.67
C PHE A 43 14.33 -11.04 8.13
N PRO A 44 15.45 -10.56 8.77
CA PRO A 44 15.60 -10.68 10.21
C PRO A 44 14.46 -9.98 10.97
N SER A 45 14.00 -10.57 12.10
CA SER A 45 12.89 -10.02 12.90
C SER A 45 13.12 -8.61 13.43
N LYS A 46 14.38 -8.19 13.56
CA LYS A 46 14.76 -6.83 14.01
C LYS A 46 14.94 -5.85 12.86
N SER A 47 14.65 -6.23 11.62
CA SER A 47 14.75 -5.34 10.45
C SER A 47 13.88 -4.10 10.63
N HIS A 48 14.37 -2.96 10.16
CA HIS A 48 13.60 -1.72 10.19
C HIS A 48 12.36 -1.84 9.28
N PRO A 49 11.14 -1.51 9.74
CA PRO A 49 9.92 -1.74 8.98
C PRO A 49 9.90 -1.01 7.63
N MET A 50 10.48 0.19 7.54
CA MET A 50 10.55 0.91 6.26
C MET A 50 11.46 0.23 5.24
N GLY A 51 12.57 -0.36 5.67
CA GLY A 51 13.45 -1.15 4.79
C GLY A 51 12.77 -2.40 4.26
N VAL A 52 12.04 -3.12 5.12
CA VAL A 52 11.23 -4.28 4.72
C VAL A 52 10.16 -3.86 3.73
N LEU A 53 9.37 -2.83 4.05
CA LEU A 53 8.28 -2.36 3.20
C LEU A 53 8.80 -1.87 1.84
N SER A 54 9.88 -1.09 1.80
CA SER A 54 10.52 -0.65 0.56
C SER A 54 10.92 -1.85 -0.32
N SER A 55 11.55 -2.87 0.27
CA SER A 55 11.97 -4.08 -0.46
C SER A 55 10.78 -4.86 -1.01
N LEU A 56 9.72 -5.06 -0.21
CA LEU A 56 8.51 -5.74 -0.64
C LEU A 56 7.80 -4.99 -1.77
N VAL A 57 7.72 -3.67 -1.68
CA VAL A 57 7.13 -2.83 -2.74
C VAL A 57 7.95 -2.92 -4.02
N SER A 58 9.29 -2.86 -3.93
CA SER A 58 10.16 -3.04 -5.09
C SER A 58 9.96 -4.40 -5.76
N SER A 59 9.82 -5.46 -4.97
CA SER A 59 9.61 -6.82 -5.47
C SER A 59 8.32 -6.98 -6.28
N LEU A 60 7.31 -6.15 -6.05
CA LEU A 60 6.07 -6.19 -6.85
C LEU A 60 6.33 -5.99 -8.35
N THR A 61 7.40 -5.31 -8.73
CA THR A 61 7.79 -5.18 -10.15
C THR A 61 7.96 -6.54 -10.83
N ALA A 62 8.50 -7.54 -10.13
CA ALA A 62 8.68 -8.88 -10.65
C ALA A 62 7.35 -9.61 -10.90
N PHE A 63 6.33 -9.33 -10.07
CA PHE A 63 4.99 -9.92 -10.22
C PHE A 63 4.11 -9.18 -11.26
N TYR A 64 4.51 -7.97 -11.64
CA TYR A 64 3.82 -7.14 -12.62
C TYR A 64 4.75 -6.64 -13.73
N PRO A 65 5.33 -7.53 -14.55
CA PRO A 65 6.36 -7.16 -15.55
C PRO A 65 5.86 -6.15 -16.59
N LYS A 66 4.56 -6.11 -16.89
CA LYS A 66 3.96 -5.10 -17.75
C LYS A 66 4.10 -3.67 -17.20
N SER A 67 4.41 -3.51 -15.91
CA SER A 67 4.68 -2.20 -15.30
C SER A 67 6.00 -1.57 -15.76
N LEU A 68 6.86 -2.33 -16.46
CA LEU A 68 8.13 -1.87 -17.04
C LEU A 68 7.99 -1.38 -18.48
N ASP A 69 6.86 -1.60 -19.15
CA ASP A 69 6.66 -1.13 -20.53
C ASP A 69 6.63 0.42 -20.57
N PRO A 70 7.53 1.08 -21.28
CA PRO A 70 7.56 2.54 -21.38
C PRO A 70 6.35 3.11 -22.14
N ASN A 71 5.68 2.30 -22.96
CA ASN A 71 4.53 2.70 -23.77
C ASN A 71 3.18 2.42 -23.11
N ARG A 72 3.14 2.31 -21.78
CA ARG A 72 1.89 2.06 -21.02
C ARG A 72 0.82 3.10 -21.32
N SER A 73 -0.41 2.64 -21.57
CA SER A 73 -1.56 3.53 -21.66
C SER A 73 -1.88 4.19 -20.30
N LYS A 74 -2.65 5.27 -20.34
CA LYS A 74 -3.12 5.94 -19.11
C LYS A 74 -3.92 4.99 -18.22
N GLU A 75 -4.72 4.11 -18.79
CA GLU A 75 -5.51 3.10 -18.08
C GLU A 75 -4.61 2.08 -17.37
N GLN A 76 -3.52 1.65 -18.00
CA GLN A 76 -2.54 0.74 -17.41
C GLN A 76 -1.79 1.39 -16.23
N ILE A 77 -1.47 2.69 -16.35
CA ILE A 77 -0.85 3.45 -15.26
C ILE A 77 -1.85 3.58 -14.10
N ASN A 78 -3.10 3.96 -14.36
CA ASN A 78 -4.15 4.06 -13.35
C ASN A 78 -4.39 2.71 -12.65
N GLY A 79 -4.48 1.63 -13.40
CA GLY A 79 -4.64 0.28 -12.84
C GLY A 79 -3.44 -0.13 -11.96
N THR A 80 -2.22 0.33 -12.29
CA THR A 80 -1.04 0.11 -11.43
C THR A 80 -1.12 0.93 -10.15
N SER A 81 -1.59 2.17 -10.21
CA SER A 81 -1.79 3.03 -9.03
C SER A 81 -2.84 2.46 -8.08
N ILE A 82 -3.97 1.97 -8.61
CA ILE A 82 -5.02 1.30 -7.83
C ILE A 82 -4.45 0.06 -7.13
N ARG A 83 -3.74 -0.81 -7.86
CA ARG A 83 -3.12 -2.01 -7.28
C ARG A 83 -2.11 -1.67 -6.19
N PHE A 84 -1.36 -0.57 -6.37
CA PHE A 84 -0.41 -0.12 -5.37
C PHE A 84 -1.11 0.27 -4.07
N ILE A 85 -2.11 1.15 -4.14
CA ILE A 85 -2.91 1.56 -2.97
C ILE A 85 -3.55 0.35 -2.30
N ALA A 86 -4.11 -0.57 -3.09
CA ALA A 86 -4.78 -1.76 -2.61
C ALA A 86 -3.86 -2.71 -1.82
N LYS A 87 -2.61 -2.87 -2.27
CA LYS A 87 -1.66 -3.85 -1.71
C LYS A 87 -0.82 -3.33 -0.56
N LEU A 88 -0.65 -2.02 -0.47
CA LEU A 88 0.22 -1.42 0.55
C LEU A 88 -0.20 -1.76 1.99
N PRO A 89 -1.48 -1.72 2.38
CA PRO A 89 -1.92 -2.15 3.71
C PRO A 89 -1.59 -3.61 4.00
N THR A 90 -1.74 -4.49 3.02
CA THR A 90 -1.43 -5.92 3.17
C THR A 90 0.07 -6.12 3.40
N LEU A 91 0.93 -5.47 2.62
CA LEU A 91 2.39 -5.55 2.78
C LEU A 91 2.83 -4.99 4.14
N ALA A 92 2.24 -3.87 4.57
CA ALA A 92 2.54 -3.27 5.87
C ALA A 92 2.12 -4.18 7.03
N ALA A 93 0.90 -4.73 6.98
CA ALA A 93 0.39 -5.63 7.99
C ALA A 93 1.19 -6.94 8.05
N TRP A 94 1.52 -7.53 6.92
CA TRP A 94 2.34 -8.74 6.86
C TRP A 94 3.76 -8.50 7.39
N SER A 95 4.35 -7.33 7.10
CA SER A 95 5.65 -6.93 7.66
C SER A 95 5.60 -6.86 9.19
N PHE A 96 4.52 -6.29 9.73
CA PHE A 96 4.30 -6.24 11.18
C PHE A 96 4.13 -7.63 11.78
N LYS A 97 3.29 -8.48 11.18
CA LYS A 97 3.07 -9.87 11.64
C LYS A 97 4.36 -10.67 11.63
N ASN A 98 5.17 -10.58 10.57
CA ASN A 98 6.46 -11.25 10.50
C ASN A 98 7.42 -10.76 11.59
N ARG A 99 7.49 -9.45 11.85
CA ARG A 99 8.30 -8.88 12.93
C ARG A 99 7.86 -9.41 14.31
N MET A 100 6.56 -9.53 14.54
CA MET A 100 5.99 -10.05 15.78
C MET A 100 6.03 -11.58 15.87
N ARG A 101 6.48 -12.28 14.82
CA ARG A 101 6.45 -13.75 14.72
C ARG A 101 5.05 -14.32 14.91
N GLN A 102 4.05 -13.60 14.40
CA GLN A 102 2.65 -13.99 14.40
C GLN A 102 2.24 -14.55 13.03
N PRO A 103 1.21 -15.41 12.97
CA PRO A 103 0.62 -15.86 11.71
C PRO A 103 0.13 -14.68 10.88
N ILE A 104 0.32 -14.77 9.56
CA ILE A 104 -0.20 -13.81 8.60
C ILE A 104 -1.73 -13.90 8.55
N VAL A 105 -2.38 -12.75 8.50
CA VAL A 105 -3.81 -12.59 8.29
C VAL A 105 -4.05 -11.96 6.93
N TYR A 106 -5.00 -12.52 6.19
CA TYR A 106 -5.35 -12.08 4.84
C TYR A 106 -6.42 -11.01 4.84
N PRO A 107 -6.50 -10.18 3.79
CA PRO A 107 -7.60 -9.22 3.65
C PRO A 107 -8.96 -9.95 3.63
N LYS A 108 -9.94 -9.37 4.31
CA LYS A 108 -11.29 -9.91 4.49
C LYS A 108 -12.29 -9.12 3.65
N LYS A 109 -13.10 -9.83 2.86
CA LYS A 109 -14.19 -9.21 2.09
C LYS A 109 -15.23 -8.58 3.04
N GLY A 110 -15.73 -7.40 2.65
CA GLY A 110 -16.78 -6.69 3.40
C GLY A 110 -16.27 -5.68 4.42
N LEU A 111 -14.98 -5.67 4.73
CA LEU A 111 -14.37 -4.60 5.51
C LEU A 111 -13.98 -3.44 4.60
N ASN A 112 -14.10 -2.20 5.09
CA ASN A 112 -13.54 -1.05 4.40
C ASN A 112 -12.01 -1.03 4.49
N TYR A 113 -11.36 -0.09 3.81
CA TYR A 113 -9.90 -0.01 3.68
C TYR A 113 -9.18 0.00 5.02
N THR A 114 -9.60 0.86 5.94
CA THR A 114 -8.96 1.03 7.25
C THR A 114 -9.27 -0.13 8.19
N ALA A 115 -10.52 -0.57 8.24
CA ALA A 115 -10.92 -1.74 9.02
C ALA A 115 -10.17 -2.99 8.56
N ASN A 116 -10.00 -3.17 7.26
CA ASN A 116 -9.26 -4.31 6.70
C ASN A 116 -7.76 -4.26 7.05
N PHE A 117 -7.17 -3.07 7.05
CA PHE A 117 -5.79 -2.88 7.54
C PHE A 117 -5.66 -3.28 9.02
N LEU A 118 -6.56 -2.79 9.88
CA LEU A 118 -6.56 -3.12 11.31
C LEU A 118 -6.80 -4.62 11.56
N HIS A 119 -7.71 -5.24 10.83
CA HIS A 119 -7.93 -6.69 10.82
C HIS A 119 -6.62 -7.44 10.52
N MET A 120 -5.97 -7.13 9.41
CA MET A 120 -4.72 -7.80 9.04
C MET A 120 -3.58 -7.56 10.04
N MET A 121 -3.55 -6.40 10.70
CA MET A 121 -2.53 -6.05 11.71
C MET A 121 -2.71 -6.81 13.02
N PHE A 122 -3.94 -6.93 13.53
CA PHE A 122 -4.19 -7.29 14.92
C PHE A 122 -4.92 -8.60 15.13
N ASP A 123 -5.73 -9.09 14.17
CA ASP A 123 -6.39 -10.38 14.31
C ASP A 123 -5.39 -11.54 14.33
N LEU A 124 -5.79 -12.60 15.00
CA LEU A 124 -5.10 -13.88 15.01
C LEU A 124 -6.04 -14.96 14.48
N PRO A 125 -5.54 -16.08 13.94
CA PRO A 125 -6.39 -17.18 13.48
C PRO A 125 -7.35 -17.76 14.52
N THR A 126 -7.06 -17.52 15.79
CA THR A 126 -7.85 -18.00 16.94
C THR A 126 -8.68 -16.91 17.62
N HIS A 127 -8.54 -15.67 17.20
CA HIS A 127 -9.19 -14.53 17.85
C HIS A 127 -9.32 -13.36 16.88
N ASP A 128 -10.56 -12.97 16.58
CA ASP A 128 -10.88 -11.74 15.87
C ASP A 128 -10.77 -10.55 16.83
N THR A 129 -10.09 -9.51 16.42
CA THR A 129 -10.03 -8.26 17.18
C THR A 129 -11.33 -7.48 16.94
N ASP A 130 -11.99 -7.07 18.00
CA ASP A 130 -13.12 -6.15 17.89
C ASP A 130 -12.59 -4.76 17.50
N ILE A 131 -12.77 -4.42 16.22
CA ILE A 131 -12.27 -3.17 15.65
C ILE A 131 -13.10 -2.01 16.22
N ASN A 132 -12.50 -1.26 17.13
CA ASN A 132 -13.14 -0.07 17.70
C ASN A 132 -13.36 0.99 16.60
N PRO A 133 -14.63 1.42 16.36
CA PRO A 133 -14.95 2.40 15.32
C PRO A 133 -14.25 3.76 15.51
N VAL A 134 -13.87 4.11 16.74
CA VAL A 134 -13.11 5.34 17.02
C VAL A 134 -11.68 5.21 16.49
N VAL A 135 -11.05 4.06 16.72
CA VAL A 135 -9.69 3.75 16.22
C VAL A 135 -9.69 3.72 14.70
N GLU A 136 -10.67 3.05 14.10
CA GLU A 136 -10.82 3.00 12.64
C GLU A 136 -10.90 4.41 12.03
N LYS A 137 -11.81 5.27 12.56
CA LYS A 137 -11.93 6.65 12.11
C LYS A 137 -10.66 7.49 12.36
N ALA A 138 -9.95 7.24 13.46
CA ALA A 138 -8.70 7.94 13.75
C ALA A 138 -7.62 7.59 12.72
N ILE A 139 -7.46 6.31 12.37
CA ILE A 139 -6.52 5.88 11.34
C ILE A 139 -6.91 6.43 9.96
N ASP A 140 -8.20 6.41 9.60
CA ASP A 140 -8.66 6.98 8.33
C ASP A 140 -8.31 8.48 8.23
N LYS A 141 -8.50 9.26 9.30
CA LYS A 141 -8.10 10.65 9.35
C LYS A 141 -6.59 10.85 9.30
N LEU A 142 -5.81 9.99 9.96
CA LEU A 142 -4.35 10.04 9.90
C LEU A 142 -3.86 9.78 8.47
N LEU A 143 -4.45 8.83 7.75
CA LEU A 143 -4.13 8.58 6.35
C LEU A 143 -4.45 9.81 5.47
N ILE A 144 -5.56 10.53 5.73
CA ILE A 144 -5.89 11.76 5.03
C ILE A 144 -4.85 12.85 5.31
N LEU A 145 -4.50 13.06 6.59
CA LEU A 145 -3.54 14.07 6.99
C LEU A 145 -2.11 13.84 6.44
N HIS A 146 -1.79 12.59 6.11
CA HIS A 146 -0.49 12.19 5.54
C HIS A 146 -0.54 11.96 4.03
N ALA A 147 -1.68 12.17 3.38
CA ALA A 147 -1.83 11.86 1.95
C ALA A 147 -1.03 12.82 1.06
N ASP A 148 -0.83 14.05 1.49
CA ASP A 148 -0.03 15.05 0.79
C ASP A 148 0.77 15.91 1.78
N HIS A 149 2.05 16.11 1.51
CA HIS A 149 2.97 16.98 2.23
C HIS A 149 3.77 17.87 1.27
N GLU A 150 3.14 18.30 0.20
CA GLU A 150 3.78 19.08 -0.86
C GLU A 150 5.00 18.36 -1.47
N GLN A 151 6.01 19.10 -1.92
CA GLN A 151 7.21 18.55 -2.51
C GLN A 151 8.24 18.16 -1.44
N ASN A 152 7.98 17.07 -0.74
CA ASN A 152 8.88 16.50 0.26
C ASN A 152 9.95 15.58 -0.38
N CYS A 153 10.84 15.03 0.45
CA CYS A 153 11.92 14.15 0.00
C CYS A 153 11.38 12.92 -0.75
N SER A 154 10.34 12.26 -0.23
CA SER A 154 9.75 11.08 -0.88
C SER A 154 9.15 11.41 -2.24
N ALA A 155 8.37 12.49 -2.35
CA ALA A 155 7.78 12.92 -3.61
C ALA A 155 8.86 13.28 -4.65
N SER A 156 9.91 13.99 -4.23
CA SER A 156 11.05 14.33 -5.08
C SER A 156 11.79 13.08 -5.56
N THR A 157 12.04 12.13 -4.66
CA THR A 157 12.72 10.85 -4.99
C THR A 157 11.89 10.03 -5.98
N VAL A 158 10.58 9.88 -5.77
CA VAL A 158 9.69 9.17 -6.71
C VAL A 158 9.76 9.80 -8.09
N ARG A 159 9.74 11.13 -8.21
CA ARG A 159 9.83 11.84 -9.50
C ARG A 159 11.18 11.65 -10.16
N ILE A 160 12.28 11.73 -9.41
CA ILE A 160 13.64 11.54 -9.94
C ILE A 160 13.79 10.12 -10.47
N VAL A 161 13.44 9.10 -9.68
CA VAL A 161 13.54 7.71 -10.12
C VAL A 161 12.58 7.42 -11.26
N GLY A 162 11.37 7.95 -11.22
CA GLY A 162 10.38 7.82 -12.30
C GLY A 162 10.82 8.45 -13.63
N SER A 163 11.68 9.47 -13.60
CA SER A 163 12.22 10.11 -14.81
C SER A 163 13.11 9.18 -15.67
N SER A 164 13.60 8.09 -15.08
CA SER A 164 14.33 7.03 -15.81
C SER A 164 13.42 5.97 -16.45
N HIS A 165 12.10 6.19 -16.48
CA HIS A 165 11.09 5.22 -16.89
C HIS A 165 11.03 3.94 -16.02
N ALA A 166 11.55 3.99 -14.80
CA ALA A 166 11.39 2.92 -13.83
C ALA A 166 9.90 2.60 -13.57
N SER A 167 9.60 1.36 -13.18
CA SER A 167 8.23 1.00 -12.82
C SER A 167 7.72 1.87 -11.66
N LEU A 168 6.40 2.04 -11.56
CA LEU A 168 5.80 2.77 -10.43
C LEU A 168 6.18 2.11 -9.09
N TYR A 169 6.23 0.79 -9.02
CA TYR A 169 6.63 0.06 -7.81
C TYR A 169 8.07 0.38 -7.39
N ALA A 170 9.01 0.39 -8.34
CA ALA A 170 10.40 0.76 -8.06
C ALA A 170 10.53 2.23 -7.64
N SER A 171 9.82 3.14 -8.32
CA SER A 171 9.85 4.57 -8.02
C SER A 171 9.31 4.87 -6.62
N VAL A 172 8.17 4.28 -6.26
CA VAL A 172 7.56 4.48 -4.92
C VAL A 172 8.36 3.76 -3.84
N SER A 173 8.96 2.60 -4.13
CA SER A 173 9.90 1.93 -3.23
C SER A 173 11.04 2.86 -2.81
N ALA A 174 11.61 3.62 -3.74
CA ALA A 174 12.64 4.61 -3.45
C ALA A 174 12.10 5.75 -2.57
N GLY A 175 10.87 6.22 -2.80
CA GLY A 175 10.19 7.18 -1.93
C GLY A 175 9.95 6.67 -0.51
N ILE A 176 9.61 5.38 -0.36
CA ILE A 176 9.50 4.72 0.96
C ILE A 176 10.88 4.65 1.63
N ALA A 177 11.92 4.32 0.88
CA ALA A 177 13.29 4.28 1.41
C ALA A 177 13.75 5.64 1.95
N ALA A 178 13.27 6.75 1.38
CA ALA A 178 13.54 8.10 1.89
C ALA A 178 13.02 8.34 3.33
N LEU A 179 12.07 7.52 3.79
CA LEU A 179 11.54 7.56 5.16
C LEU A 179 12.36 6.68 6.15
N TRP A 180 13.44 6.08 5.68
CA TRP A 180 14.30 5.21 6.50
C TRP A 180 15.51 5.96 7.09
N GLY A 181 15.42 7.24 7.21
CA GLY A 181 16.46 8.09 7.81
C GLY A 181 16.12 8.51 9.24
N PRO A 182 17.04 9.17 9.92
CA PRO A 182 16.83 9.71 11.27
C PRO A 182 16.04 11.02 11.30
N LEU A 183 15.71 11.59 10.12
CA LEU A 183 14.97 12.84 9.95
C LEU A 183 13.54 12.55 9.54
#